data_1462b95466cbb3855cbc0b55c6763b1f
#
_entry.id   1462b95466cbb3855cbc0b55c6763b1f
#
_cell.length_a   1.000
_cell.length_b   1.000
_cell.length_c   1.000
_cell.angle_alpha   90.00
_cell.angle_beta   90.00
_cell.angle_gamma   90.00
#
_symmetry.space_group_name_H-M   'P 1'
#
loop_
_entity.id
_entity.type
_entity.pdbx_description
1 polymer ?
#
loop_
_entity_poly.entity_id
_entity_poly.type
_entity_poly.pdbx_seq_one_letter_code
_entity_poly.pdbx_strand_id
1 'polypeptide(L)'
;DEILVVEEKRQIVEYQLKEQLYNWRTDVRPRVVGKFDEKGEWMRPHGDWLLPAASELTPAMIARVIAQRIARLELHPRHKEKIESRVAFINAKEAALAKPKISLQRIPYFCSGCPHNTSTKVPEGSHAKAGRGCHFSASWLPERPTHRLIPMAGGGGAGVRPSILQ
;
A
#
# COMPACT_ATOMS: atom_id res chain seq x y z
N ASP A 1 7.06 -26.70 -8.96
CA ASP A 1 7.86 -25.57 -8.46
C ASP A 1 7.04 -24.28 -8.51
N GLU A 2 7.32 -23.33 -7.60
CA GLU A 2 6.66 -22.06 -7.51
C GLU A 2 7.66 -20.93 -7.30
N ILE A 3 7.44 -19.81 -7.96
CA ILE A 3 8.18 -18.56 -7.79
C ILE A 3 7.24 -17.52 -7.19
N LEU A 4 7.57 -17.01 -5.99
CA LEU A 4 6.89 -15.88 -5.39
C LEU A 4 7.65 -14.60 -5.73
N VAL A 5 7.00 -13.69 -6.47
CA VAL A 5 7.55 -12.37 -6.79
C VAL A 5 7.06 -11.37 -5.74
N VAL A 6 8.02 -10.74 -5.06
CA VAL A 6 7.75 -9.71 -4.05
C VAL A 6 8.17 -8.37 -4.61
N GLU A 7 7.20 -7.56 -5.00
CA GLU A 7 7.43 -6.20 -5.51
C GLU A 7 6.37 -5.24 -4.99
N GLU A 8 6.73 -3.99 -4.82
CA GLU A 8 5.79 -2.95 -4.40
C GLU A 8 4.95 -2.44 -5.57
N LYS A 9 3.79 -1.90 -5.25
CA LYS A 9 2.86 -1.28 -6.21
C LYS A 9 2.46 -2.28 -7.30
N ARG A 10 2.64 -1.91 -8.55
CA ARG A 10 2.19 -2.71 -9.69
C ARG A 10 3.14 -3.87 -9.98
N GLN A 11 2.60 -4.99 -10.42
CA GLN A 11 3.30 -6.22 -10.77
C GLN A 11 4.03 -6.09 -12.13
N ILE A 12 5.20 -5.52 -12.13
CA ILE A 12 6.03 -5.35 -13.34
C ILE A 12 6.91 -6.56 -13.57
N VAL A 13 7.67 -6.95 -12.56
CA VAL A 13 8.58 -8.11 -12.65
C VAL A 13 7.80 -9.41 -12.78
N GLU A 14 6.69 -9.54 -12.04
CA GLU A 14 5.80 -10.69 -12.13
C GLU A 14 5.29 -10.91 -13.56
N TYR A 15 4.85 -9.84 -14.23
CA TYR A 15 4.36 -9.93 -15.62
C TYR A 15 5.45 -10.25 -16.61
N GLN A 16 6.62 -9.64 -16.49
CA GLN A 16 7.77 -9.95 -17.35
C GLN A 16 8.18 -11.40 -17.20
N LEU A 17 8.20 -11.92 -15.98
CA LEU A 17 8.54 -13.32 -15.73
C LEU A 17 7.50 -14.27 -16.33
N LYS A 18 6.20 -13.97 -16.15
CA LYS A 18 5.11 -14.75 -16.77
C LYS A 18 5.19 -14.76 -18.29
N GLU A 19 5.50 -13.61 -18.88
CA GLU A 19 5.68 -13.48 -20.34
C GLU A 19 6.84 -14.35 -20.85
N GLN A 20 7.99 -14.29 -20.20
CA GLN A 20 9.15 -15.10 -20.57
C GLN A 20 8.89 -16.61 -20.43
N LEU A 21 8.12 -17.01 -19.42
CA LEU A 21 7.80 -18.41 -19.16
C LEU A 21 6.60 -18.90 -19.97
N TYR A 22 5.93 -18.05 -20.72
CA TYR A 22 4.68 -18.39 -21.41
C TYR A 22 4.80 -19.61 -22.33
N ASN A 23 5.86 -19.70 -23.13
CA ASN A 23 6.13 -20.76 -24.08
C ASN A 23 6.89 -21.97 -23.50
N TRP A 24 7.17 -21.95 -22.20
CA TRP A 24 7.83 -23.10 -21.57
C TRP A 24 6.88 -24.28 -21.49
N ARG A 25 7.41 -25.47 -21.61
CA ARG A 25 6.66 -26.71 -21.44
C ARG A 25 6.00 -26.74 -20.06
N THR A 26 4.75 -27.18 -20.02
CA THR A 26 3.91 -27.19 -18.80
C THR A 26 4.50 -28.04 -17.67
N ASP A 27 5.25 -29.08 -18.00
CA ASP A 27 5.89 -30.00 -17.05
C ASP A 27 7.11 -29.40 -16.33
N VAL A 28 7.74 -28.39 -16.92
CA VAL A 28 8.92 -27.72 -16.34
C VAL A 28 8.67 -26.26 -15.97
N ARG A 29 7.55 -25.69 -16.40
CA ARG A 29 7.22 -24.29 -16.14
C ARG A 29 6.82 -24.09 -14.70
N PRO A 30 7.55 -23.27 -13.91
CA PRO A 30 7.17 -22.97 -12.55
C PRO A 30 5.89 -22.12 -12.52
N ARG A 31 5.11 -22.28 -11.46
CA ARG A 31 4.00 -21.38 -11.16
C ARG A 31 4.55 -20.05 -10.66
N VAL A 32 4.10 -18.95 -11.23
CA VAL A 32 4.49 -17.60 -10.79
C VAL A 32 3.32 -16.94 -10.08
N VAL A 33 3.53 -16.54 -8.83
CA VAL A 33 2.58 -15.80 -8.00
C VAL A 33 3.24 -14.53 -7.47
N GLY A 34 2.45 -13.52 -7.17
CA GLY A 34 2.96 -12.25 -6.67
C GLY A 34 1.88 -11.42 -6.00
N LYS A 35 1.22 -10.52 -6.73
CA LYS A 35 0.09 -9.75 -6.19
C LYS A 35 -1.12 -10.62 -5.93
N PHE A 36 -1.38 -11.54 -6.82
CA PHE A 36 -2.47 -12.50 -6.70
C PHE A 36 -1.96 -13.93 -6.53
N ASP A 37 -2.84 -14.78 -6.07
CA ASP A 37 -2.60 -16.22 -6.03
C ASP A 37 -2.53 -16.84 -7.44
N GLU A 38 -2.56 -18.14 -7.52
CA GLU A 38 -2.44 -18.89 -8.77
C GLU A 38 -3.57 -18.64 -9.79
N LYS A 39 -4.72 -18.10 -9.37
CA LYS A 39 -5.79 -17.72 -10.29
C LYS A 39 -5.47 -16.44 -11.06
N GLY A 40 -4.68 -15.56 -10.43
CA GLY A 40 -4.23 -14.32 -11.07
C GLY A 40 -5.31 -13.23 -11.15
N GLU A 41 -4.95 -12.11 -11.76
CA GLU A 41 -5.79 -10.92 -11.86
C GLU A 41 -6.95 -11.08 -12.85
N TRP A 42 -6.74 -11.82 -13.93
CA TRP A 42 -7.63 -11.83 -15.10
C TRP A 42 -8.71 -12.91 -15.08
N MET A 43 -8.64 -13.85 -14.16
CA MET A 43 -9.71 -14.81 -13.94
C MET A 43 -10.96 -14.13 -13.40
N ARG A 44 -12.13 -14.71 -13.66
CA ARG A 44 -13.39 -14.25 -13.07
C ARG A 44 -14.06 -15.39 -12.31
N PRO A 45 -14.19 -15.28 -10.98
CA PRO A 45 -13.64 -14.20 -10.15
C PRO A 45 -12.10 -14.21 -10.16
N HIS A 46 -11.49 -13.01 -9.99
CA HIS A 46 -10.04 -12.92 -9.89
C HIS A 46 -9.52 -13.69 -8.66
N GLY A 47 -8.22 -13.98 -8.65
CA GLY A 47 -7.56 -14.62 -7.53
C GLY A 47 -7.53 -13.76 -6.27
N ASP A 48 -7.20 -14.38 -5.16
CA ASP A 48 -7.05 -13.68 -3.90
C ASP A 48 -5.77 -12.85 -3.87
N TRP A 49 -5.84 -11.66 -3.26
CA TRP A 49 -4.69 -10.81 -3.04
C TRP A 49 -3.72 -11.49 -2.07
N LEU A 50 -2.48 -11.66 -2.49
CA LEU A 50 -1.37 -12.07 -1.63
C LEU A 50 -0.61 -10.85 -1.10
N LEU A 51 -0.25 -9.93 -2.00
CA LEU A 51 0.46 -8.70 -1.66
C LEU A 51 -0.31 -7.50 -2.20
N PRO A 52 -0.58 -6.47 -1.40
CA PRO A 52 -1.33 -5.31 -1.85
C PRO A 52 -0.58 -4.54 -2.95
N ALA A 53 -1.34 -3.98 -3.89
CA ALA A 53 -0.81 -3.06 -4.89
C ALA A 53 -0.77 -1.60 -4.40
N ALA A 54 -1.47 -1.30 -3.32
CA ALA A 54 -1.47 -0.01 -2.65
C ALA A 54 -0.66 -0.09 -1.35
N SER A 55 -0.09 1.03 -0.94
CA SER A 55 0.75 1.15 0.25
C SER A 55 2.13 0.50 0.12
N GLU A 56 2.90 0.61 1.17
CA GLU A 56 4.22 0.00 1.29
C GLU A 56 4.10 -1.44 1.79
N LEU A 57 4.99 -2.30 1.32
CA LEU A 57 5.10 -3.67 1.83
C LEU A 57 5.91 -3.68 3.10
N THR A 58 5.34 -4.19 4.18
CA THR A 58 6.08 -4.39 5.41
C THR A 58 6.72 -5.78 5.43
N PRO A 59 7.87 -5.97 6.12
CA PRO A 59 8.46 -7.28 6.30
C PRO A 59 7.50 -8.31 6.92
N ALA A 60 6.60 -7.86 7.78
CA ALA A 60 5.59 -8.71 8.41
C ALA A 60 4.55 -9.22 7.40
N MET A 61 4.10 -8.37 6.47
CA MET A 61 3.19 -8.78 5.38
C MET A 61 3.85 -9.83 4.50
N ILE A 62 5.08 -9.57 4.08
CA ILE A 62 5.87 -10.49 3.25
C ILE A 62 6.07 -11.83 3.96
N ALA A 63 6.45 -11.80 5.25
CA ALA A 63 6.66 -13.02 6.04
C ALA A 63 5.38 -13.89 6.14
N ARG A 64 4.20 -13.26 6.29
CA ARG A 64 2.92 -13.99 6.28
C ARG A 64 2.64 -14.67 4.95
N VAL A 65 2.87 -13.95 3.85
CA VAL A 65 2.66 -14.53 2.51
C VAL A 65 3.63 -15.68 2.26
N ILE A 66 4.90 -15.51 2.60
CA ILE A 66 5.90 -16.60 2.51
C ILE A 66 5.44 -17.80 3.35
N ALA A 67 5.03 -17.59 4.60
CA ALA A 67 4.55 -18.66 5.47
C ALA A 67 3.33 -19.37 4.88
N GLN A 68 2.37 -18.61 4.34
CA GLN A 68 1.18 -19.15 3.67
C GLN A 68 1.53 -20.01 2.45
N ARG A 69 2.49 -19.57 1.65
CA ARG A 69 2.92 -20.31 0.45
C ARG A 69 3.71 -21.57 0.83
N ILE A 70 4.64 -21.46 1.76
CA ILE A 70 5.43 -22.60 2.25
C ILE A 70 4.54 -23.64 2.93
N ALA A 71 3.47 -23.23 3.62
CA ALA A 71 2.53 -24.16 4.27
C ALA A 71 1.83 -25.12 3.28
N ARG A 72 1.85 -24.82 1.99
CA ARG A 72 1.32 -25.70 0.93
C ARG A 72 2.29 -26.82 0.52
N LEU A 73 3.53 -26.74 0.98
CA LEU A 73 4.55 -27.75 0.74
C LEU A 73 4.49 -28.82 1.85
N GLU A 74 4.88 -30.04 1.50
CA GLU A 74 5.07 -31.10 2.49
C GLU A 74 6.31 -30.82 3.33
N LEU A 75 6.10 -30.16 4.46
CA LEU A 75 7.16 -29.81 5.38
C LEU A 75 7.24 -30.79 6.55
N HIS A 76 8.47 -31.03 7.01
CA HIS A 76 8.69 -31.74 8.26
C HIS A 76 8.00 -30.96 9.42
N PRO A 77 7.29 -31.65 10.36
CA PRO A 77 6.52 -31.02 11.44
C PRO A 77 7.28 -29.95 12.22
N ARG A 78 8.55 -30.19 12.52
CA ARG A 78 9.43 -29.22 13.20
C ARG A 78 9.56 -27.88 12.47
N HIS A 79 9.59 -27.90 11.15
CA HIS A 79 9.69 -26.66 10.34
C HIS A 79 8.35 -25.92 10.35
N LYS A 80 7.25 -26.66 10.28
CA LYS A 80 5.91 -26.10 10.34
C LYS A 80 5.69 -25.37 11.66
N GLU A 81 5.96 -26.02 12.78
CA GLU A 81 5.85 -25.44 14.12
C GLU A 81 6.71 -24.18 14.28
N LYS A 82 7.95 -24.18 13.75
CA LYS A 82 8.83 -23.02 13.80
C LYS A 82 8.27 -21.84 13.00
N ILE A 83 7.68 -22.09 11.82
CA ILE A 83 7.07 -21.04 10.99
C ILE A 83 5.85 -20.46 11.69
N GLU A 84 4.96 -21.31 12.20
CA GLU A 84 3.76 -20.89 12.93
C GLU A 84 4.11 -20.06 14.16
N SER A 85 5.09 -20.50 14.94
CA SER A 85 5.60 -19.76 16.11
C SER A 85 6.12 -18.36 15.72
N ARG A 86 6.85 -18.25 14.60
CA ARG A 86 7.37 -16.97 14.13
C ARG A 86 6.27 -16.04 13.61
N VAL A 87 5.30 -16.55 12.89
CA VAL A 87 4.14 -15.77 12.44
C VAL A 87 3.32 -15.29 13.65
N ALA A 88 3.09 -16.15 14.64
CA ALA A 88 2.41 -15.76 15.88
C ALA A 88 3.16 -14.65 16.63
N PHE A 89 4.49 -14.72 16.70
CA PHE A 89 5.32 -13.68 17.30
C PHE A 89 5.18 -12.34 16.56
N ILE A 90 5.23 -12.35 15.22
CA ILE A 90 5.07 -11.14 14.40
C ILE A 90 3.69 -10.52 14.65
N ASN A 91 2.63 -11.33 14.65
CA ASN A 91 1.27 -10.87 14.89
C ASN A 91 1.10 -10.25 16.27
N ALA A 92 1.67 -10.88 17.29
CA ALA A 92 1.64 -10.36 18.66
C ALA A 92 2.37 -9.02 18.79
N LYS A 93 3.50 -8.87 18.11
CA LYS A 93 4.26 -7.59 18.08
C LYS A 93 3.48 -6.49 17.38
N GLU A 94 2.89 -6.76 16.24
CA GLU A 94 2.06 -5.76 15.53
C GLU A 94 0.84 -5.35 16.35
N ALA A 95 0.15 -6.31 16.95
CA ALA A 95 -0.99 -6.03 17.83
C ALA A 95 -0.60 -5.15 19.03
N ALA A 96 0.59 -5.36 19.59
CA ALA A 96 1.11 -4.54 20.67
C ALA A 96 1.48 -3.13 20.20
N LEU A 97 2.03 -2.99 18.98
CA LEU A 97 2.38 -1.69 18.39
C LEU A 97 1.17 -0.92 17.87
N ALA A 98 0.12 -1.59 17.45
CA ALA A 98 -1.12 -0.96 16.99
C ALA A 98 -1.89 -0.26 18.11
N LYS A 99 -1.63 -0.60 19.38
CA LYS A 99 -2.22 0.11 20.52
C LYS A 99 -1.54 1.47 20.66
N PRO A 100 -2.28 2.58 20.58
CA PRO A 100 -1.69 3.91 20.75
C PRO A 100 -1.08 4.03 22.15
N LYS A 101 0.20 4.33 22.20
CA LYS A 101 0.93 4.56 23.47
C LYS A 101 0.51 5.87 24.14
N ILE A 102 -0.06 6.79 23.39
CA ILE A 102 -0.46 8.12 23.82
C ILE A 102 -1.85 8.38 23.24
N SER A 103 -2.79 8.78 24.08
CA SER A 103 -4.16 9.12 23.68
C SER A 103 -4.28 10.43 22.92
N LEU A 104 -3.26 11.27 22.95
CA LEU A 104 -3.21 12.56 22.29
C LEU A 104 -2.37 12.49 21.01
N GLN A 105 -3.01 12.67 19.86
CA GLN A 105 -2.32 12.94 18.60
C GLN A 105 -2.11 14.44 18.44
N ARG A 106 -0.87 14.85 18.09
CA ARG A 106 -0.64 16.22 17.67
C ARG A 106 -1.23 16.42 16.28
N ILE A 107 -2.19 17.31 16.19
CA ILE A 107 -2.72 17.76 14.91
C ILE A 107 -1.70 18.72 14.30
N PRO A 108 -1.35 18.57 13.00
CA PRO A 108 -0.51 19.53 12.30
C PRO A 108 -1.14 20.95 12.38
N TYR A 109 -0.31 21.96 12.51
CA TYR A 109 -0.74 23.36 12.51
C TYR A 109 0.30 24.22 11.77
N PHE A 110 -0.12 25.39 11.32
CA PHE A 110 0.78 26.35 10.74
C PHE A 110 1.54 27.14 11.82
N CYS A 111 2.78 27.53 11.53
CA CYS A 111 3.57 28.35 12.42
C CYS A 111 2.84 29.67 12.76
N SER A 112 3.13 30.22 13.93
CA SER A 112 2.59 31.53 14.34
C SER A 112 3.01 32.61 13.32
N GLY A 113 2.08 33.43 12.87
CA GLY A 113 2.31 34.45 11.85
C GLY A 113 2.50 33.91 10.42
N CYS A 114 2.36 32.63 10.19
CA CYS A 114 2.54 32.04 8.86
C CYS A 114 1.44 32.52 7.90
N PRO A 115 1.79 32.94 6.65
CA PRO A 115 0.82 33.34 5.62
C PRO A 115 -0.22 32.27 5.31
N HIS A 116 0.12 30.99 5.48
CA HIS A 116 -0.80 29.87 5.27
C HIS A 116 -2.02 29.90 6.19
N ASN A 117 -1.91 30.56 7.34
CA ASN A 117 -3.07 30.76 8.23
C ASN A 117 -4.21 31.55 7.55
N THR A 118 -3.86 32.40 6.60
CA THR A 118 -4.84 33.18 5.83
C THR A 118 -5.11 32.58 4.46
N SER A 119 -4.04 32.21 3.72
CA SER A 119 -4.16 31.77 2.32
C SER A 119 -4.85 30.40 2.15
N THR A 120 -4.91 29.59 3.21
CA THR A 120 -5.58 28.29 3.16
C THR A 120 -7.02 28.32 3.69
N LYS A 121 -7.56 29.49 4.02
CA LYS A 121 -8.99 29.64 4.34
C LYS A 121 -9.80 29.45 3.08
N VAL A 122 -10.77 28.54 3.15
CA VAL A 122 -11.64 28.21 2.03
C VAL A 122 -13.02 28.77 2.31
N PRO A 123 -13.62 29.53 1.39
CA PRO A 123 -15.00 30.00 1.53
C PRO A 123 -15.96 28.82 1.67
N GLU A 124 -17.06 29.04 2.38
CA GLU A 124 -18.11 28.04 2.56
C GLU A 124 -18.65 27.57 1.20
N GLY A 125 -18.87 26.26 1.07
CA GLY A 125 -19.31 25.66 -0.20
C GLY A 125 -18.23 25.51 -1.28
N SER A 126 -17.01 26.00 -1.02
CA SER A 126 -15.89 25.88 -1.97
C SER A 126 -15.02 24.67 -1.66
N HIS A 127 -14.32 24.18 -2.68
CA HIS A 127 -13.40 23.06 -2.58
C HIS A 127 -11.95 23.51 -2.81
N ALA A 128 -11.07 23.18 -1.86
CA ALA A 128 -9.66 23.45 -2.00
C ALA A 128 -8.90 22.19 -2.44
N LYS A 129 -7.78 22.40 -3.14
CA LYS A 129 -6.80 21.37 -3.47
C LYS A 129 -5.48 21.77 -2.84
N ALA A 130 -4.81 20.80 -2.21
CA ALA A 130 -3.50 21.03 -1.64
C ALA A 130 -2.39 20.44 -2.52
N GLY A 131 -1.29 21.16 -2.62
CA GLY A 131 -0.03 20.67 -3.16
C GLY A 131 0.90 20.16 -2.06
N ARG A 132 2.15 19.92 -2.39
CA ARG A 132 3.19 19.54 -1.41
C ARG A 132 3.59 20.73 -0.53
N GLY A 133 4.25 20.42 0.56
CA GLY A 133 4.72 21.38 1.54
C GLY A 133 3.67 21.75 2.57
N CYS A 134 3.69 22.98 3.05
CA CYS A 134 2.76 23.42 4.11
C CYS A 134 1.28 23.34 3.70
N HIS A 135 0.97 23.40 2.42
CA HIS A 135 -0.39 23.19 1.92
C HIS A 135 -0.96 21.81 2.28
N PHE A 136 -0.08 20.80 2.37
CA PHE A 136 -0.48 19.46 2.78
C PHE A 136 -1.04 19.45 4.21
N SER A 137 -0.49 20.25 5.10
CA SER A 137 -0.95 20.35 6.47
C SER A 137 -2.41 20.85 6.58
N ALA A 138 -2.87 21.65 5.60
CA ALA A 138 -4.25 22.09 5.56
C ALA A 138 -5.26 20.95 5.40
N SER A 139 -4.87 19.84 4.77
CA SER A 139 -5.75 18.68 4.59
C SER A 139 -6.08 17.94 5.90
N TRP A 140 -5.30 18.18 6.95
CA TRP A 140 -5.49 17.58 8.27
C TRP A 140 -6.12 18.52 9.29
N LEU A 141 -6.38 19.77 8.90
CA LEU A 141 -7.02 20.75 9.75
C LEU A 141 -8.55 20.71 9.54
N PRO A 142 -9.35 20.38 10.56
CA PRO A 142 -10.81 20.22 10.41
C PRO A 142 -11.52 21.50 9.88
N GLU A 143 -10.98 22.66 10.24
CA GLU A 143 -11.50 23.96 9.83
C GLU A 143 -11.09 24.37 8.40
N ARG A 144 -10.34 23.50 7.70
CA ARG A 144 -9.78 23.78 6.37
C ARG A 144 -10.16 22.68 5.38
N PRO A 145 -11.37 22.70 4.82
CA PRO A 145 -11.86 21.63 3.96
C PRO A 145 -11.03 21.55 2.67
N THR A 146 -10.00 20.71 2.71
CA THR A 146 -9.16 20.38 1.54
C THR A 146 -9.51 18.99 1.06
N HIS A 147 -10.16 18.89 -0.08
CA HIS A 147 -10.81 17.67 -0.54
C HIS A 147 -9.93 16.77 -1.38
N ARG A 148 -8.84 17.31 -1.96
CA ARG A 148 -7.94 16.54 -2.83
C ARG A 148 -6.50 16.98 -2.68
N LEU A 149 -5.62 16.00 -2.60
CA LEU A 149 -4.17 16.17 -2.66
C LEU A 149 -3.70 15.94 -4.10
N ILE A 150 -2.88 16.83 -4.60
CA ILE A 150 -2.20 16.67 -5.89
C ILE A 150 -0.72 16.47 -5.59
N PRO A 151 -0.14 15.30 -5.90
CA PRO A 151 1.24 14.97 -5.54
C PRO A 151 2.29 15.67 -6.42
N MET A 152 1.94 16.77 -7.07
CA MET A 152 2.86 17.58 -7.88
C MET A 152 3.58 18.64 -7.04
N ALA A 153 4.82 18.94 -7.38
CA ALA A 153 5.69 19.81 -6.60
C ALA A 153 5.14 21.25 -6.46
N GLY A 154 5.25 21.80 -5.25
CA GLY A 154 4.91 23.19 -4.94
C GLY A 154 3.46 23.55 -5.25
N GLY A 155 2.98 24.69 -5.20
CA GLY A 155 1.61 25.06 -5.51
C GLY A 155 1.16 24.89 -6.98
N GLY A 156 2.08 24.48 -7.87
CA GLY A 156 1.81 24.35 -9.30
C GLY A 156 0.75 23.29 -9.64
N GLY A 157 0.66 22.22 -8.88
CA GLY A 157 -0.38 21.21 -9.09
C GLY A 157 -1.79 21.67 -8.77
N ALA A 158 -1.93 22.69 -7.92
CA ALA A 158 -3.24 23.28 -7.60
C ALA A 158 -3.81 24.14 -8.74
N GLY A 159 -2.94 24.66 -9.61
CA GLY A 159 -3.32 25.46 -10.77
C GLY A 159 -3.80 24.61 -11.96
N VAL A 160 -3.43 23.34 -12.02
CA VAL A 160 -3.95 22.42 -13.04
C VAL A 160 -5.38 22.01 -12.65
N ARG A 161 -6.29 22.85 -13.00
CA ARG A 161 -7.71 22.53 -12.90
C ARG A 161 -8.00 21.38 -13.86
N PRO A 162 -8.58 20.28 -13.39
CA PRO A 162 -9.24 19.37 -14.30
C PRO A 162 -10.54 20.03 -14.77
N SER A 163 -10.43 20.84 -15.80
CA SER A 163 -11.57 21.30 -16.59
C SER A 163 -12.23 20.18 -17.39
N ILE A 164 -11.88 18.95 -17.08
CA ILE A 164 -12.31 17.73 -17.77
C ILE A 164 -13.45 17.01 -16.99
N LEU A 165 -13.98 17.63 -15.95
CA LEU A 165 -15.15 17.11 -15.23
C LEU A 165 -16.28 18.14 -15.23
N GLN A 166 -16.69 18.50 -16.40
CA GLN A 166 -18.04 18.96 -16.70
C GLN A 166 -18.74 17.90 -17.54
#